data_a7e70f58945b8a84501da39aaab3f7c4
#
_entry.id   a7e70f58945b8a84501da39aaab3f7c4
#
_cell.length_a   1.000
_cell.length_b   1.000
_cell.length_c   1.000
_cell.angle_alpha   90.00
_cell.angle_beta   90.00
_cell.angle_gamma   90.00
#
_symmetry.space_group_name_H-M   'P 1'
#
loop_
_entity.id
_entity.type
_entity.pdbx_description
1 polymer ?
#
loop_
_entity_poly.entity_id
_entity_poly.type
_entity_poly.pdbx_seq_one_letter_code
_entity_poly.pdbx_strand_id
1 'polypeptide(L)'
;TKTRPLPTKEISTSNAFWISVLLTIAGLSILYTINYKTAFFAAVSVFIYTCIYTPLKPITPLSVFVGAIPGAIPFMLGWVAATNSFGIEPGTLFMIQFFWQFPHFWALGWMLDDDYKKAGFNMLPTGKKDKKTAIQIILYVIWMIIISIFPYSGLTGTLSLSIYGAIIVLVLGILMLMFAVNLYNRMNTESARRLFLFTIFYLTSIQLVYIIDKFI
;
A
#
# COMPACT_ATOMS: atom_id res chain seq x y z
N THR A 1 13.63 -8.50 15.06
CA THR A 1 12.50 -9.34 15.49
C THR A 1 12.82 -10.22 16.71
N LYS A 2 14.10 -10.36 17.11
CA LYS A 2 14.53 -11.21 18.24
C LYS A 2 13.92 -10.79 19.59
N THR A 3 13.57 -9.52 19.74
CA THR A 3 12.99 -8.93 20.97
C THR A 3 11.45 -8.91 21.00
N ARG A 4 10.79 -9.53 20.02
CA ARG A 4 9.32 -9.59 19.97
C ARG A 4 8.79 -10.72 20.86
N PRO A 5 7.54 -10.63 21.38
CA PRO A 5 6.97 -11.56 22.36
C PRO A 5 7.01 -13.05 21.97
N LEU A 6 6.87 -13.38 20.69
CA LEU A 6 6.95 -14.77 20.23
C LEU A 6 8.38 -15.33 20.25
N PRO A 7 9.40 -14.66 19.68
CA PRO A 7 10.80 -15.09 19.80
C PRO A 7 11.33 -15.10 21.23
N THR A 8 10.89 -14.18 22.08
CA THR A 8 11.29 -14.13 23.51
C THR A 8 10.52 -15.14 24.38
N LYS A 9 9.53 -15.85 23.79
CA LYS A 9 8.65 -16.80 24.49
C LYS A 9 7.79 -16.18 25.60
N GLU A 10 7.60 -14.88 25.60
CA GLU A 10 6.66 -14.19 26.51
C GLU A 10 5.21 -14.64 26.27
N ILE A 11 4.89 -15.03 25.02
CA ILE A 11 3.62 -15.63 24.66
C ILE A 11 3.89 -16.93 23.90
N SER A 12 3.16 -18.00 24.25
CA SER A 12 3.24 -19.27 23.52
C SER A 12 2.65 -19.12 22.12
N THR A 13 3.18 -19.88 21.16
CA THR A 13 2.68 -19.88 19.76
C THR A 13 1.17 -20.23 19.70
N SER A 14 0.72 -21.17 20.53
CA SER A 14 -0.70 -21.57 20.62
C SER A 14 -1.57 -20.42 21.11
N ASN A 15 -1.17 -19.72 22.18
CA ASN A 15 -1.91 -18.57 22.69
C ASN A 15 -1.97 -17.44 21.68
N ALA A 16 -0.85 -17.12 21.02
CA ALA A 16 -0.80 -16.10 19.99
C ALA A 16 -1.73 -16.45 18.81
N PHE A 17 -1.79 -17.73 18.42
CA PHE A 17 -2.70 -18.18 17.36
C PHE A 17 -4.16 -17.97 17.75
N TRP A 18 -4.58 -18.47 18.92
CA TRP A 18 -5.97 -18.34 19.35
C TRP A 18 -6.39 -16.90 19.61
N ILE A 19 -5.51 -16.07 20.17
CA ILE A 19 -5.75 -14.62 20.32
C ILE A 19 -5.97 -13.98 18.93
N SER A 20 -5.14 -14.30 17.95
CA SER A 20 -5.28 -13.77 16.58
C SER A 20 -6.60 -14.19 15.93
N VAL A 21 -7.01 -15.44 16.09
CA VAL A 21 -8.31 -15.94 15.59
C VAL A 21 -9.48 -15.20 16.25
N LEU A 22 -9.47 -15.10 17.58
CA LEU A 22 -10.52 -14.40 18.31
C LEU A 22 -10.63 -12.93 17.94
N LEU A 23 -9.50 -12.22 17.83
CA LEU A 23 -9.48 -10.81 17.41
C LEU A 23 -9.96 -10.65 15.97
N THR A 24 -9.62 -11.59 15.08
CA THR A 24 -10.11 -11.57 13.68
C THR A 24 -11.63 -11.74 13.64
N ILE A 25 -12.17 -12.72 14.36
CA ILE A 25 -13.63 -12.94 14.41
C ILE A 25 -14.32 -11.72 15.01
N ALA A 26 -13.82 -11.19 16.13
CA ALA A 26 -14.41 -10.00 16.76
C ALA A 26 -14.36 -8.79 15.82
N GLY A 27 -13.24 -8.54 15.15
CA GLY A 27 -13.09 -7.44 14.18
C GLY A 27 -14.05 -7.57 13.00
N LEU A 28 -14.17 -8.76 12.41
CA LEU A 28 -15.12 -9.02 11.32
C LEU A 28 -16.57 -8.88 11.77
N SER A 29 -16.91 -9.32 12.99
CA SER A 29 -18.24 -9.15 13.56
C SER A 29 -18.61 -7.69 13.75
N ILE A 30 -17.68 -6.87 14.25
CA ILE A 30 -17.87 -5.40 14.36
C ILE A 30 -18.07 -4.78 12.98
N LEU A 31 -17.25 -5.12 11.99
CA LEU A 31 -17.40 -4.60 10.62
C LEU A 31 -18.72 -5.04 9.97
N TYR A 32 -19.21 -6.23 10.31
CA TYR A 32 -20.52 -6.72 9.84
C TYR A 32 -21.69 -5.88 10.38
N THR A 33 -21.57 -5.31 11.59
CA THR A 33 -22.62 -4.40 12.13
C THR A 33 -22.72 -3.09 11.35
N ILE A 34 -21.66 -2.70 10.60
CA ILE A 34 -21.70 -1.55 9.69
C ILE A 34 -22.44 -1.94 8.41
N ASN A 35 -21.91 -2.91 7.66
CA ASN A 35 -22.58 -3.59 6.56
C ASN A 35 -21.82 -4.86 6.15
N TYR A 36 -22.52 -5.79 5.49
CA TYR A 36 -21.94 -7.09 5.10
C TYR A 36 -20.80 -6.97 4.09
N LYS A 37 -20.81 -5.96 3.21
CA LYS A 37 -19.76 -5.74 2.19
C LYS A 37 -18.44 -5.35 2.86
N THR A 38 -18.49 -4.48 3.86
CA THR A 38 -17.30 -4.09 4.63
C THR A 38 -16.67 -5.31 5.31
N ALA A 39 -17.48 -6.13 5.98
CA ALA A 39 -17.00 -7.36 6.59
C ALA A 39 -16.44 -8.35 5.56
N PHE A 40 -17.10 -8.51 4.41
CA PHE A 40 -16.65 -9.39 3.33
C PHE A 40 -15.27 -8.99 2.79
N PHE A 41 -15.07 -7.73 2.41
CA PHE A 41 -13.77 -7.28 1.92
C PHE A 41 -12.67 -7.34 2.99
N ALA A 42 -13.01 -7.06 4.24
CA ALA A 42 -12.07 -7.24 5.35
C ALA A 42 -11.66 -8.72 5.52
N ALA A 43 -12.61 -9.65 5.43
CA ALA A 43 -12.34 -11.09 5.47
C ALA A 43 -11.45 -11.53 4.30
N VAL A 44 -11.73 -11.06 3.08
CA VAL A 44 -10.88 -11.29 1.90
C VAL A 44 -9.46 -10.76 2.13
N SER A 45 -9.33 -9.56 2.72
CA SER A 45 -8.02 -8.98 3.06
C SER A 45 -7.24 -9.88 4.03
N VAL A 46 -7.86 -10.31 5.11
CA VAL A 46 -7.25 -11.22 6.10
C VAL A 46 -6.84 -12.54 5.44
N PHE A 47 -7.71 -13.12 4.63
CA PHE A 47 -7.42 -14.37 3.92
C PHE A 47 -6.22 -14.24 2.99
N ILE A 48 -6.21 -13.23 2.12
CA ILE A 48 -5.08 -13.01 1.18
C ILE A 48 -3.79 -12.78 1.95
N TYR A 49 -3.83 -11.97 3.02
CA TYR A 49 -2.66 -11.64 3.81
C TYR A 49 -2.07 -12.86 4.52
N THR A 50 -2.92 -13.66 5.16
CA THR A 50 -2.47 -14.80 5.98
C THR A 50 -2.20 -16.04 5.17
N CYS A 51 -3.08 -16.39 4.21
CA CYS A 51 -3.05 -17.66 3.50
C CYS A 51 -2.28 -17.61 2.18
N ILE A 52 -2.10 -16.42 1.58
CA ILE A 52 -1.43 -16.30 0.28
C ILE A 52 -0.14 -15.49 0.40
N TYR A 53 -0.22 -14.22 0.85
CA TYR A 53 0.94 -13.34 0.92
C TYR A 53 2.04 -13.86 1.86
N THR A 54 1.66 -14.26 3.08
CA THR A 54 2.65 -14.68 4.09
C THR A 54 3.43 -15.92 3.65
N PRO A 55 2.82 -17.00 3.10
CA PRO A 55 3.55 -18.13 2.55
C PRO A 55 4.39 -17.81 1.30
N LEU A 56 3.99 -16.80 0.50
CA LEU A 56 4.72 -16.43 -0.71
C LEU A 56 6.01 -15.64 -0.44
N LYS A 57 6.14 -14.99 0.72
CA LYS A 57 7.31 -14.17 1.05
C LYS A 57 8.67 -14.85 0.86
N PRO A 58 8.88 -16.10 1.32
CA PRO A 58 10.14 -16.80 1.12
C PRO A 58 10.28 -17.42 -0.28
N ILE A 59 9.22 -17.45 -1.09
CA ILE A 59 9.18 -18.17 -2.37
C ILE A 59 9.47 -17.25 -3.55
N THR A 60 8.87 -16.05 -3.57
CA THR A 60 8.91 -15.19 -4.75
C THR A 60 8.74 -13.71 -4.42
N PRO A 61 9.43 -12.81 -5.19
CA PRO A 61 9.19 -11.35 -5.11
C PRO A 61 7.76 -10.93 -5.47
N LEU A 62 7.00 -11.77 -6.19
CA LEU A 62 5.57 -11.57 -6.46
C LEU A 62 4.74 -11.45 -5.17
N SER A 63 5.28 -11.87 -4.04
CA SER A 63 4.66 -11.66 -2.73
C SER A 63 4.32 -10.19 -2.49
N VAL A 64 5.16 -9.24 -2.94
CA VAL A 64 4.88 -7.80 -2.81
C VAL A 64 3.61 -7.42 -3.57
N PHE A 65 3.43 -7.95 -4.79
CA PHE A 65 2.21 -7.72 -5.59
C PHE A 65 0.97 -8.28 -4.90
N VAL A 66 1.03 -9.53 -4.45
CA VAL A 66 -0.08 -10.18 -3.72
C VAL A 66 -0.38 -9.44 -2.42
N GLY A 67 0.66 -9.00 -1.68
CA GLY A 67 0.51 -8.24 -0.44
C GLY A 67 -0.05 -6.83 -0.64
N ALA A 68 0.10 -6.25 -1.83
CA ALA A 68 -0.48 -4.96 -2.16
C ALA A 68 -2.03 -5.02 -2.24
N ILE A 69 -2.62 -6.18 -2.53
CA ILE A 69 -4.08 -6.35 -2.55
C ILE A 69 -4.69 -6.13 -1.16
N PRO A 70 -4.35 -6.91 -0.12
CA PRO A 70 -4.87 -6.68 1.22
C PRO A 70 -4.46 -5.32 1.81
N GLY A 71 -3.30 -4.79 1.40
CA GLY A 71 -2.86 -3.46 1.82
C GLY A 71 -3.64 -2.30 1.20
N ALA A 72 -4.29 -2.51 0.05
CA ALA A 72 -5.13 -1.51 -0.61
C ALA A 72 -6.61 -1.57 -0.19
N ILE A 73 -7.09 -2.71 0.27
CA ILE A 73 -8.48 -2.91 0.69
C ILE A 73 -8.91 -1.90 1.78
N PRO A 74 -8.15 -1.63 2.86
CA PRO A 74 -8.59 -0.68 3.89
C PRO A 74 -8.90 0.72 3.35
N PHE A 75 -8.20 1.16 2.31
CA PHE A 75 -8.42 2.49 1.73
C PHE A 75 -9.78 2.61 1.05
N MET A 76 -10.22 1.55 0.37
CA MET A 76 -11.58 1.50 -0.20
C MET A 76 -12.66 1.19 0.84
N LEU A 77 -12.31 0.51 1.95
CA LEU A 77 -13.28 0.11 2.96
C LEU A 77 -13.99 1.29 3.63
N GLY A 78 -13.28 2.42 3.79
CA GLY A 78 -13.91 3.64 4.31
C GLY A 78 -15.11 4.08 3.47
N TRP A 79 -14.98 4.05 2.15
CA TRP A 79 -16.08 4.34 1.22
C TRP A 79 -17.20 3.31 1.30
N VAL A 80 -16.83 2.02 1.25
CA VAL A 80 -17.81 0.93 1.32
C VAL A 80 -18.57 0.95 2.64
N ALA A 81 -17.91 1.26 3.75
CA ALA A 81 -18.54 1.39 5.07
C ALA A 81 -19.57 2.53 5.08
N ALA A 82 -19.22 3.68 4.52
CA ALA A 82 -20.08 4.87 4.53
C ALA A 82 -21.26 4.75 3.56
N THR A 83 -21.10 4.12 2.41
CA THR A 83 -22.10 4.14 1.31
C THR A 83 -22.82 2.81 1.10
N ASN A 84 -22.34 1.72 1.72
CA ASN A 84 -22.77 0.35 1.45
C ASN A 84 -22.74 0.02 -0.06
N SER A 85 -21.91 0.68 -0.84
CA SER A 85 -21.76 0.46 -2.28
C SER A 85 -20.32 0.08 -2.64
N PHE A 86 -20.19 -0.72 -3.69
CA PHE A 86 -18.93 -1.02 -4.34
C PHE A 86 -19.05 -0.65 -5.81
N GLY A 87 -18.12 0.15 -6.31
CA GLY A 87 -18.17 0.69 -7.67
C GLY A 87 -16.86 1.36 -8.06
N ILE A 88 -16.93 2.32 -8.96
CA ILE A 88 -15.75 3.01 -9.51
C ILE A 88 -15.03 3.84 -8.46
N GLU A 89 -15.76 4.48 -7.52
CA GLU A 89 -15.20 5.33 -6.48
C GLU A 89 -14.29 4.53 -5.53
N PRO A 90 -14.78 3.51 -4.79
CA PRO A 90 -13.93 2.69 -3.94
C PRO A 90 -12.87 1.92 -4.74
N GLY A 91 -13.17 1.54 -6.00
CA GLY A 91 -12.19 0.96 -6.91
C GLY A 91 -11.03 1.90 -7.21
N THR A 92 -11.29 3.18 -7.44
CA THR A 92 -10.26 4.20 -7.65
C THR A 92 -9.42 4.41 -6.39
N LEU A 93 -10.03 4.48 -5.21
CA LEU A 93 -9.32 4.59 -3.94
C LEU A 93 -8.42 3.36 -3.70
N PHE A 94 -8.93 2.16 -4.00
CA PHE A 94 -8.13 0.94 -3.96
C PHE A 94 -6.91 1.03 -4.90
N MET A 95 -7.09 1.46 -6.15
CA MET A 95 -6.02 1.55 -7.13
C MET A 95 -4.95 2.58 -6.74
N ILE A 96 -5.32 3.74 -6.16
CA ILE A 96 -4.37 4.72 -5.63
C ILE A 96 -3.48 4.06 -4.59
N GLN A 97 -4.07 3.40 -3.58
CA GLN A 97 -3.33 2.74 -2.53
C GLN A 97 -2.52 1.55 -3.06
N PHE A 98 -3.07 0.79 -4.01
CA PHE A 98 -2.41 -0.35 -4.63
C PHE A 98 -1.10 0.06 -5.33
N PHE A 99 -1.16 1.06 -6.21
CA PHE A 99 0.03 1.52 -6.93
C PHE A 99 1.04 2.24 -6.03
N TRP A 100 0.56 2.97 -5.00
CA TRP A 100 1.42 3.65 -4.04
C TRP A 100 2.33 2.67 -3.28
N GLN A 101 1.86 1.48 -2.99
CA GLN A 101 2.60 0.52 -2.19
C GLN A 101 3.90 0.06 -2.85
N PHE A 102 3.96 -0.03 -4.18
CA PHE A 102 5.14 -0.56 -4.88
C PHE A 102 6.37 0.34 -4.71
N PRO A 103 6.35 1.64 -5.06
CA PRO A 103 7.51 2.49 -4.82
C PRO A 103 7.87 2.59 -3.34
N HIS A 104 6.89 2.52 -2.43
CA HIS A 104 7.10 2.53 -0.99
C HIS A 104 7.84 1.27 -0.52
N PHE A 105 7.31 0.09 -0.81
CA PHE A 105 7.91 -1.18 -0.37
C PHE A 105 9.21 -1.50 -1.09
N TRP A 106 9.37 -1.14 -2.35
CA TRP A 106 10.64 -1.36 -3.05
C TRP A 106 11.73 -0.39 -2.60
N ALA A 107 11.40 0.84 -2.25
CA ALA A 107 12.35 1.75 -1.62
C ALA A 107 12.77 1.24 -0.23
N LEU A 108 11.82 0.73 0.58
CA LEU A 108 12.10 0.07 1.86
C LEU A 108 12.92 -1.21 1.66
N GLY A 109 12.55 -2.04 0.70
CA GLY A 109 13.27 -3.26 0.33
C GLY A 109 14.70 -2.96 -0.12
N TRP A 110 14.91 -1.84 -0.84
CA TRP A 110 16.25 -1.36 -1.20
C TRP A 110 17.10 -1.02 0.02
N MET A 111 16.50 -0.33 1.00
CA MET A 111 17.20 0.06 2.23
C MET A 111 17.58 -1.14 3.10
N LEU A 112 16.69 -2.12 3.20
CA LEU A 112 16.78 -3.27 4.11
C LEU A 112 17.11 -4.60 3.39
N ASP A 113 17.64 -4.55 2.17
CA ASP A 113 17.87 -5.72 1.31
C ASP A 113 18.70 -6.81 2.01
N ASP A 114 19.76 -6.41 2.73
CA ASP A 114 20.63 -7.35 3.44
C ASP A 114 19.90 -8.06 4.60
N ASP A 115 19.04 -7.36 5.31
CA ASP A 115 18.26 -7.93 6.41
C ASP A 115 17.15 -8.86 5.89
N TYR A 116 16.50 -8.50 4.78
CA TYR A 116 15.51 -9.35 4.11
C TYR A 116 16.15 -10.63 3.56
N LYS A 117 17.32 -10.54 2.92
CA LYS A 117 18.05 -11.69 2.42
C LYS A 117 18.51 -12.64 3.54
N LYS A 118 18.96 -12.11 4.67
CA LYS A 118 19.28 -12.93 5.86
C LYS A 118 18.04 -13.69 6.39
N ALA A 119 16.85 -13.15 6.21
CA ALA A 119 15.60 -13.79 6.59
C ALA A 119 15.02 -14.70 5.48
N GLY A 120 15.72 -14.85 4.35
CA GLY A 120 15.26 -15.64 3.20
C GLY A 120 14.19 -14.95 2.36
N PHE A 121 13.97 -13.63 2.51
CA PHE A 121 12.97 -12.88 1.76
C PHE A 121 13.59 -12.13 0.59
N ASN A 122 12.89 -12.14 -0.54
CA ASN A 122 13.25 -11.39 -1.72
C ASN A 122 12.17 -10.33 -2.01
N MET A 123 12.42 -9.09 -1.56
CA MET A 123 11.42 -8.01 -1.63
C MET A 123 11.55 -7.14 -2.88
N LEU A 124 12.71 -7.17 -3.56
CA LEU A 124 12.93 -6.39 -4.76
C LEU A 124 12.45 -7.17 -6.00
N PRO A 125 11.84 -6.50 -7.00
CA PRO A 125 11.22 -7.18 -8.14
C PRO A 125 12.20 -8.00 -8.98
N THR A 126 13.47 -7.57 -9.08
CA THR A 126 14.55 -8.31 -9.76
C THR A 126 15.42 -9.13 -8.81
N GLY A 127 15.14 -9.08 -7.50
CA GLY A 127 15.97 -9.67 -6.47
C GLY A 127 17.24 -8.88 -6.15
N LYS A 128 17.46 -7.73 -6.78
CA LYS A 128 18.71 -6.95 -6.69
C LYS A 128 18.47 -5.46 -6.64
N LYS A 129 19.42 -4.73 -6.04
CA LYS A 129 19.55 -3.27 -6.12
C LYS A 129 20.15 -2.91 -7.48
N ASP A 130 19.35 -2.96 -8.55
CA ASP A 130 19.81 -2.69 -9.91
C ASP A 130 18.94 -1.64 -10.63
N LYS A 131 19.40 -1.21 -11.81
CA LYS A 131 18.68 -0.24 -12.64
C LYS A 131 17.30 -0.75 -13.07
N LYS A 132 17.12 -2.07 -13.24
CA LYS A 132 15.82 -2.64 -13.63
C LYS A 132 14.80 -2.47 -12.50
N THR A 133 15.20 -2.71 -11.25
CA THR A 133 14.38 -2.40 -10.07
C THR A 133 14.04 -0.91 -10.01
N ALA A 134 15.01 -0.02 -10.21
CA ALA A 134 14.77 1.42 -10.18
C ALA A 134 13.82 1.88 -11.32
N ILE A 135 13.92 1.29 -12.52
CA ILE A 135 12.98 1.55 -13.62
C ILE A 135 11.56 1.10 -13.24
N GLN A 136 11.40 -0.07 -12.62
CA GLN A 136 10.09 -0.51 -12.17
C GLN A 136 9.50 0.44 -11.13
N ILE A 137 10.31 0.94 -10.18
CA ILE A 137 9.87 1.97 -9.23
C ILE A 137 9.35 3.20 -9.98
N ILE A 138 10.08 3.71 -10.99
CA ILE A 138 9.66 4.85 -11.80
C ILE A 138 8.33 4.58 -12.50
N LEU A 139 8.18 3.41 -13.14
CA LEU A 139 6.95 3.04 -13.84
C LEU A 139 5.73 3.00 -12.90
N TYR A 140 5.89 2.45 -11.71
CA TYR A 140 4.81 2.41 -10.73
C TYR A 140 4.50 3.78 -10.11
N VAL A 141 5.48 4.68 -10.00
CA VAL A 141 5.24 6.09 -9.65
C VAL A 141 4.41 6.78 -10.73
N ILE A 142 4.71 6.54 -12.02
CA ILE A 142 3.92 7.11 -13.12
C ILE A 142 2.48 6.61 -13.08
N TRP A 143 2.26 5.30 -12.92
CA TRP A 143 0.91 4.75 -12.77
C TRP A 143 0.17 5.35 -11.58
N MET A 144 0.85 5.49 -10.44
CA MET A 144 0.28 6.11 -9.25
C MET A 144 -0.15 7.56 -9.52
N ILE A 145 0.66 8.36 -10.24
CA ILE A 145 0.31 9.74 -10.60
C ILE A 145 -0.96 9.74 -11.46
N ILE A 146 -0.99 8.90 -12.50
CA ILE A 146 -2.14 8.81 -13.42
C ILE A 146 -3.42 8.49 -12.64
N ILE A 147 -3.38 7.47 -11.80
CA ILE A 147 -4.56 7.05 -11.02
C ILE A 147 -4.96 8.12 -9.99
N SER A 148 -3.98 8.79 -9.37
CA SER A 148 -4.29 9.86 -8.40
C SER A 148 -4.88 11.11 -9.02
N ILE A 149 -4.72 11.35 -10.32
CA ILE A 149 -5.34 12.48 -11.04
C ILE A 149 -6.65 12.04 -11.73
N PHE A 150 -6.86 10.73 -11.88
CA PHE A 150 -7.98 10.19 -12.64
C PHE A 150 -9.36 10.75 -12.21
N PRO A 151 -9.66 11.06 -10.94
CA PRO A 151 -10.91 11.70 -10.52
C PRO A 151 -11.18 13.08 -11.15
N TYR A 152 -10.16 13.78 -11.64
CA TYR A 152 -10.35 15.02 -12.40
C TYR A 152 -11.04 14.78 -13.76
N SER A 153 -10.96 13.56 -14.33
CA SER A 153 -11.60 13.23 -15.60
C SER A 153 -13.13 13.22 -15.56
N GLY A 154 -13.74 13.21 -14.38
CA GLY A 154 -15.18 13.04 -14.20
C GLY A 154 -15.68 11.60 -14.42
N LEU A 155 -14.79 10.65 -14.72
CA LEU A 155 -15.16 9.24 -14.99
C LEU A 155 -15.26 8.38 -13.71
N THR A 156 -14.95 8.95 -12.56
CA THR A 156 -14.92 8.26 -11.25
C THR A 156 -16.18 8.54 -10.41
N GLY A 157 -17.32 8.78 -11.03
CA GLY A 157 -18.59 8.98 -10.35
C GLY A 157 -18.58 10.20 -9.43
N THR A 158 -18.98 10.00 -8.18
CA THR A 158 -19.01 11.07 -7.17
C THR A 158 -17.65 11.37 -6.54
N LEU A 159 -16.66 10.55 -6.78
CA LEU A 159 -15.26 10.84 -6.43
C LEU A 159 -14.68 11.78 -7.49
N SER A 160 -14.81 13.07 -7.29
CA SER A 160 -14.31 14.12 -8.21
C SER A 160 -13.13 14.86 -7.60
N LEU A 161 -12.36 15.52 -8.47
CA LEU A 161 -11.26 16.39 -8.10
C LEU A 161 -11.36 17.67 -8.94
N SER A 162 -11.26 18.83 -8.31
CA SER A 162 -11.21 20.11 -9.01
C SER A 162 -9.90 20.27 -9.79
N ILE A 163 -9.84 21.28 -10.66
CA ILE A 163 -8.58 21.60 -11.37
C ILE A 163 -7.46 21.98 -10.37
N TYR A 164 -7.78 22.65 -9.27
CA TYR A 164 -6.80 23.03 -8.25
C TYR A 164 -6.27 21.81 -7.50
N GLY A 165 -7.18 20.91 -7.08
CA GLY A 165 -6.80 19.64 -6.47
C GLY A 165 -5.94 18.79 -7.41
N ALA A 166 -6.31 18.69 -8.69
CA ALA A 166 -5.56 17.95 -9.69
C ALA A 166 -4.15 18.53 -9.90
N ILE A 167 -4.00 19.85 -9.95
CA ILE A 167 -2.68 20.51 -10.05
C ILE A 167 -1.81 20.19 -8.83
N ILE A 168 -2.36 20.27 -7.62
CA ILE A 168 -1.60 19.96 -6.39
C ILE A 168 -1.15 18.50 -6.40
N VAL A 169 -2.05 17.55 -6.73
CA VAL A 169 -1.73 16.13 -6.82
C VAL A 169 -0.66 15.86 -7.89
N LEU A 170 -0.75 16.54 -9.04
CA LEU A 170 0.24 16.44 -10.11
C LEU A 170 1.63 16.93 -9.65
N VAL A 171 1.69 18.08 -9.00
CA VAL A 171 2.96 18.64 -8.47
C VAL A 171 3.58 17.68 -7.46
N LEU A 172 2.81 17.16 -6.52
CA LEU A 172 3.28 16.16 -5.56
C LEU A 172 3.78 14.88 -6.27
N GLY A 173 3.07 14.44 -7.31
CA GLY A 173 3.46 13.29 -8.11
C GLY A 173 4.78 13.52 -8.87
N ILE A 174 4.96 14.70 -9.48
CA ILE A 174 6.22 15.08 -10.16
C ILE A 174 7.39 15.10 -9.16
N LEU A 175 7.19 15.66 -7.97
CA LEU A 175 8.22 15.63 -6.92
C LEU A 175 8.59 14.20 -6.54
N MET A 176 7.60 13.30 -6.39
CA MET A 176 7.87 11.89 -6.12
C MET A 176 8.63 11.22 -7.27
N LEU A 177 8.29 11.54 -8.52
CA LEU A 177 8.99 11.05 -9.70
C LEU A 177 10.46 11.50 -9.71
N MET A 178 10.74 12.75 -9.32
CA MET A 178 12.11 13.26 -9.19
C MET A 178 12.92 12.45 -8.16
N PHE A 179 12.34 12.06 -7.02
CA PHE A 179 13.00 11.18 -6.06
C PHE A 179 13.25 9.77 -6.62
N ALA A 180 12.32 9.22 -7.41
CA ALA A 180 12.49 7.92 -8.06
C ALA A 180 13.60 7.96 -9.14
N VAL A 181 13.65 9.02 -9.94
CA VAL A 181 14.73 9.25 -10.92
C VAL A 181 16.08 9.46 -10.23
N ASN A 182 16.10 10.17 -9.10
CA ASN A 182 17.32 10.33 -8.30
C ASN A 182 17.83 8.98 -7.77
N LEU A 183 16.94 8.07 -7.36
CA LEU A 183 17.31 6.71 -6.99
C LEU A 183 17.91 5.95 -8.19
N TYR A 184 17.31 6.05 -9.38
CA TYR A 184 17.85 5.44 -10.61
C TYR A 184 19.25 5.95 -10.96
N ASN A 185 19.52 7.24 -10.77
CA ASN A 185 20.80 7.84 -11.11
C ASN A 185 21.89 7.52 -10.06
N ARG A 186 21.56 7.55 -8.79
CA ARG A 186 22.52 7.41 -7.68
C ARG A 186 22.71 5.98 -7.19
N MET A 187 21.70 5.12 -7.34
CA MET A 187 21.73 3.70 -6.95
C MET A 187 22.19 3.45 -5.51
N ASN A 188 21.89 4.35 -4.58
CA ASN A 188 22.34 4.28 -3.20
C ASN A 188 21.19 4.27 -2.19
N THR A 189 21.47 3.83 -0.96
CA THR A 189 20.50 3.70 0.12
C THR A 189 19.91 5.05 0.55
N GLU A 190 20.69 6.13 0.48
CA GLU A 190 20.22 7.47 0.86
C GLU A 190 19.12 7.96 -0.09
N SER A 191 19.28 7.76 -1.40
CA SER A 191 18.23 8.10 -2.39
C SER A 191 16.98 7.24 -2.20
N ALA A 192 17.13 5.96 -1.86
CA ALA A 192 16.00 5.09 -1.52
C ALA A 192 15.27 5.57 -0.27
N ARG A 193 16.00 6.00 0.77
CA ARG A 193 15.42 6.55 2.00
C ARG A 193 14.64 7.82 1.73
N ARG A 194 15.15 8.74 0.92
CA ARG A 194 14.44 9.97 0.55
C ARG A 194 13.16 9.68 -0.19
N LEU A 195 13.19 8.76 -1.15
CA LEU A 195 11.99 8.30 -1.86
C LEU A 195 11.00 7.67 -0.86
N PHE A 196 11.44 6.75 0.00
CA PHE A 196 10.60 6.11 1.01
C PHE A 196 9.87 7.13 1.89
N LEU A 197 10.58 8.11 2.44
CA LEU A 197 9.98 9.15 3.27
C LEU A 197 9.00 10.01 2.48
N PHE A 198 9.34 10.33 1.22
CA PHE A 198 8.45 11.12 0.38
C PHE A 198 7.19 10.36 -0.01
N THR A 199 7.22 9.04 -0.16
CA THR A 199 6.01 8.25 -0.42
C THR A 199 4.99 8.38 0.72
N ILE A 200 5.43 8.43 1.97
CA ILE A 200 4.56 8.63 3.15
C ILE A 200 3.95 10.03 3.10
N PHE A 201 4.78 11.06 2.88
CA PHE A 201 4.32 12.42 2.74
C PHE A 201 3.30 12.57 1.60
N TYR A 202 3.59 11.97 0.44
CA TYR A 202 2.70 11.99 -0.73
C TYR A 202 1.32 11.44 -0.40
N LEU A 203 1.24 10.22 0.16
CA LEU A 203 -0.05 9.58 0.44
C LEU A 203 -0.90 10.42 1.41
N THR A 204 -0.29 10.89 2.49
CA THR A 204 -0.99 11.74 3.46
C THR A 204 -1.46 13.04 2.82
N SER A 205 -0.62 13.66 2.00
CA SER A 205 -0.95 14.92 1.34
C SER A 205 -2.11 14.78 0.35
N ILE A 206 -2.11 13.73 -0.49
CA ILE A 206 -3.21 13.54 -1.46
C ILE A 206 -4.54 13.24 -0.75
N GLN A 207 -4.53 12.50 0.36
CA GLN A 207 -5.74 12.27 1.15
C GLN A 207 -6.31 13.61 1.68
N LEU A 208 -5.46 14.48 2.20
CA LEU A 208 -5.88 15.81 2.64
C LEU A 208 -6.41 16.67 1.46
N VAL A 209 -5.73 16.63 0.31
CA VAL A 209 -6.20 17.33 -0.90
C VAL A 209 -7.58 16.84 -1.30
N TYR A 210 -7.82 15.52 -1.36
CA TYR A 210 -9.14 14.97 -1.71
C TYR A 210 -10.24 15.37 -0.74
N ILE A 211 -9.92 15.48 0.56
CA ILE A 211 -10.88 15.92 1.59
C ILE A 211 -11.18 17.41 1.43
N ILE A 212 -10.14 18.24 1.35
CA ILE A 212 -10.28 19.70 1.28
C ILE A 212 -10.99 20.13 -0.01
N ASP A 213 -10.65 19.50 -1.13
CA ASP A 213 -11.23 19.79 -2.45
C ASP A 213 -12.74 19.56 -2.51
N LYS A 214 -13.29 18.74 -1.61
CA LYS A 214 -14.74 18.55 -1.47
C LYS A 214 -15.49 19.72 -0.85
N PHE A 215 -14.78 20.62 -0.19
CA PHE A 215 -15.37 21.78 0.51
C PHE A 215 -15.12 23.10 -0.23
N ILE A 216 -14.43 23.08 -1.35
CA ILE A 216 -14.16 24.20 -2.24
C ILE A 216 -15.03 24.09 -3.48
#